data_aec072f6e20d7f40883ffe590c97850a
#
_entry.id   aec072f6e20d7f40883ffe590c97850a
#
_cell.length_a   1.000
_cell.length_b   1.000
_cell.length_c   1.000
_cell.angle_alpha   90.00
_cell.angle_beta   90.00
_cell.angle_gamma   90.00
#
_symmetry.space_group_name_H-M   'P 1'
#
loop_
_entity.id
_entity.type
_entity.pdbx_description
1 polymer ?
#
loop_
_entity_poly.entity_id
_entity_poly.type
_entity_poly.pdbx_seq_one_letter_code
_entity_poly.pdbx_strand_id
1 'polypeptide(L)'
;LPASVHPQSVSECMTGEIVGVPAVYTAQELAHVDVLLFTSANGVDYFMKNVFASGLDARALFHTRCAVIGQKTAEKLREYGICADFMPEHSNSTNLAQELKEYLDQEFRGDPFKRAVIWYPTAKNAKDNLVDTLLSFCDCGRLNVYENVPCPMEVPVDKDVYDAIFFTSFLK
;
A
#
# COMPACT_ATOMS: atom_id res chain seq x y z
N LEU A 1 54.89 -17.08 9.45
CA LEU A 1 54.36 -15.74 9.15
C LEU A 1 52.86 -15.80 9.38
N PRO A 2 52.27 -14.96 10.22
CA PRO A 2 50.84 -14.94 10.39
C PRO A 2 50.21 -14.38 9.12
N ALA A 3 49.14 -15.06 8.67
CA ALA A 3 48.31 -14.59 7.56
C ALA A 3 47.76 -13.22 7.86
N SER A 4 47.94 -12.31 6.90
CA SER A 4 47.35 -10.97 6.97
C SER A 4 45.84 -11.08 7.07
N VAL A 5 45.33 -10.63 8.20
CA VAL A 5 43.88 -10.43 8.36
C VAL A 5 43.48 -9.29 7.40
N HIS A 6 42.78 -9.64 6.32
CA HIS A 6 42.14 -8.62 5.50
C HIS A 6 41.07 -7.93 6.34
N PRO A 7 40.95 -6.60 6.26
CA PRO A 7 39.86 -5.89 6.93
C PRO A 7 38.54 -6.47 6.39
N GLN A 8 37.72 -6.96 7.32
CA GLN A 8 36.41 -7.50 7.02
C GLN A 8 35.60 -6.40 6.31
N SER A 9 35.13 -6.70 5.14
CA SER A 9 34.17 -5.83 4.46
C SER A 9 32.86 -5.84 5.24
N VAL A 10 32.58 -4.76 5.93
CA VAL A 10 31.27 -4.50 6.50
C VAL A 10 30.34 -4.32 5.32
N SER A 11 29.47 -5.29 5.07
CA SER A 11 28.37 -5.08 4.13
C SER A 11 27.28 -4.32 4.88
N GLU A 12 27.02 -3.09 4.46
CA GLU A 12 25.87 -2.33 4.93
C GLU A 12 24.60 -3.09 4.52
N CYS A 13 23.93 -3.67 5.50
CA CYS A 13 22.61 -4.22 5.32
C CYS A 13 21.60 -3.09 5.57
N MET A 14 20.78 -2.81 4.57
CA MET A 14 19.70 -1.83 4.70
C MET A 14 18.45 -2.56 5.18
N THR A 15 18.00 -2.26 6.39
CA THR A 15 16.66 -2.59 6.83
C THR A 15 15.72 -1.45 6.48
N GLY A 16 14.46 -1.75 6.14
CA GLY A 16 13.46 -0.72 5.94
C GLY A 16 12.61 -0.56 7.19
N GLU A 17 12.51 0.65 7.71
CA GLU A 17 11.51 1.00 8.70
C GLU A 17 10.29 1.61 8.00
N ILE A 18 9.09 1.24 8.44
CA ILE A 18 7.85 1.79 7.91
C ILE A 18 7.36 2.86 8.88
N VAL A 19 7.34 4.11 8.39
CA VAL A 19 6.92 5.27 9.17
C VAL A 19 5.60 5.78 8.62
N GLY A 20 4.61 6.00 9.51
CA GLY A 20 3.33 6.57 9.12
C GLY A 20 3.46 8.03 8.69
N VAL A 21 2.71 8.42 7.68
CA VAL A 21 2.52 9.81 7.26
C VAL A 21 1.16 10.27 7.77
N PRO A 22 1.10 11.18 8.75
CA PRO A 22 -0.15 11.66 9.32
C PRO A 22 -0.99 12.41 8.27
N ALA A 23 -2.29 12.13 8.28
CA ALA A 23 -3.28 12.88 7.50
C ALA A 23 -4.57 13.00 8.32
N VAL A 24 -5.32 14.06 8.09
CA VAL A 24 -6.61 14.29 8.75
C VAL A 24 -7.69 14.23 7.69
N TYR A 25 -8.72 13.44 7.95
CA TYR A 25 -9.88 13.27 7.08
C TYR A 25 -11.15 13.75 7.77
N THR A 26 -12.08 14.22 6.99
CA THR A 26 -13.44 14.50 7.45
C THR A 26 -14.42 13.45 6.90
N ALA A 27 -15.52 13.22 7.61
CA ALA A 27 -16.56 12.31 7.14
C ALA A 27 -17.13 12.75 5.77
N GLN A 28 -17.17 14.07 5.54
CA GLN A 28 -17.66 14.63 4.27
C GLN A 28 -16.70 14.32 3.11
N GLU A 29 -15.39 14.41 3.30
CA GLU A 29 -14.40 14.03 2.28
C GLU A 29 -14.51 12.55 1.94
N LEU A 30 -14.58 11.69 2.96
CA LEU A 30 -14.72 10.24 2.78
C LEU A 30 -16.03 9.86 2.07
N ALA A 31 -17.11 10.58 2.32
CA ALA A 31 -18.40 10.35 1.66
C ALA A 31 -18.39 10.66 0.14
N HIS A 32 -17.40 11.40 -0.35
CA HIS A 32 -17.22 11.68 -1.78
C HIS A 32 -16.33 10.64 -2.50
N VAL A 33 -15.76 9.71 -1.78
CA VAL A 33 -14.89 8.66 -2.32
C VAL A 33 -15.74 7.46 -2.70
N ASP A 34 -15.78 7.13 -3.97
CA ASP A 34 -16.52 5.96 -4.45
C ASP A 34 -15.76 4.65 -4.14
N VAL A 35 -14.42 4.68 -4.26
CA VAL A 35 -13.58 3.50 -4.05
C VAL A 35 -12.30 3.84 -3.30
N LEU A 36 -11.94 3.01 -2.31
CA LEU A 36 -10.61 2.95 -1.71
C LEU A 36 -9.85 1.78 -2.31
N LEU A 37 -8.74 2.05 -2.99
CA LEU A 37 -7.91 1.03 -3.60
C LEU A 37 -6.66 0.78 -2.75
N PHE A 38 -6.54 -0.42 -2.19
CA PHE A 38 -5.40 -0.82 -1.38
C PHE A 38 -4.54 -1.87 -2.10
N THR A 39 -3.28 -1.54 -2.35
CA THR A 39 -2.31 -2.46 -2.96
C THR A 39 -1.35 -3.09 -1.94
N SER A 40 -1.47 -2.72 -0.67
CA SER A 40 -0.66 -3.29 0.42
C SER A 40 -1.41 -3.29 1.75
N ALA A 41 -1.05 -4.24 2.62
CA ALA A 41 -1.54 -4.29 3.99
C ALA A 41 -1.15 -3.03 4.79
N ASN A 42 0.04 -2.47 4.54
CA ASN A 42 0.48 -1.23 5.17
C ASN A 42 -0.38 -0.04 4.74
N GLY A 43 -0.79 0.01 3.46
CA GLY A 43 -1.72 1.04 2.98
C GLY A 43 -3.04 1.03 3.75
N VAL A 44 -3.59 -0.15 4.01
CA VAL A 44 -4.79 -0.32 4.85
C VAL A 44 -4.52 0.17 6.28
N ASP A 45 -3.45 -0.33 6.90
CA ASP A 45 -3.16 -0.08 8.32
C ASP A 45 -2.96 1.42 8.61
N TYR A 46 -2.11 2.09 7.82
CA TYR A 46 -1.83 3.51 8.03
C TYR A 46 -2.98 4.43 7.59
N PHE A 47 -3.76 4.05 6.58
CA PHE A 47 -4.98 4.77 6.24
C PHE A 47 -5.99 4.71 7.39
N MET A 48 -6.26 3.52 7.93
CA MET A 48 -7.20 3.36 9.03
C MET A 48 -6.73 4.05 10.31
N LYS A 49 -5.42 4.02 10.62
CA LYS A 49 -4.85 4.81 11.72
C LYS A 49 -5.13 6.31 11.56
N ASN A 50 -4.99 6.85 10.37
CA ASN A 50 -5.31 8.26 10.10
C ASN A 50 -6.82 8.54 10.23
N VAL A 51 -7.69 7.63 9.78
CA VAL A 51 -9.16 7.73 9.98
C VAL A 51 -9.49 7.80 11.46
N PHE A 52 -8.93 6.92 12.29
CA PHE A 52 -9.16 6.93 13.73
C PHE A 52 -8.56 8.16 14.42
N ALA A 53 -7.36 8.58 14.02
CA ALA A 53 -6.73 9.80 14.54
C ALA A 53 -7.53 11.06 14.19
N SER A 54 -8.34 11.01 13.12
CA SER A 54 -9.29 12.07 12.74
C SER A 54 -10.58 12.07 13.58
N GLY A 55 -10.72 11.16 14.56
CA GLY A 55 -11.93 11.01 15.37
C GLY A 55 -13.06 10.28 14.66
N LEU A 56 -12.77 9.61 13.54
CA LEU A 56 -13.70 8.81 12.76
C LEU A 56 -13.50 7.32 13.04
N ASP A 57 -14.40 6.49 12.53
CA ASP A 57 -14.27 5.03 12.56
C ASP A 57 -14.67 4.41 11.23
N ALA A 58 -14.67 3.07 11.14
CA ALA A 58 -14.99 2.36 9.90
C ALA A 58 -16.37 2.70 9.32
N ARG A 59 -17.30 3.22 10.11
CA ARG A 59 -18.63 3.66 9.63
C ARG A 59 -18.55 4.86 8.69
N ALA A 60 -17.48 5.66 8.77
CA ALA A 60 -17.25 6.75 7.84
C ALA A 60 -17.04 6.28 6.39
N LEU A 61 -16.75 4.99 6.20
CA LEU A 61 -16.54 4.34 4.90
C LEU A 61 -17.79 3.60 4.38
N PHE A 62 -18.95 3.80 5.01
CA PHE A 62 -20.17 3.05 4.70
C PHE A 62 -20.59 3.12 3.22
N HIS A 63 -20.34 4.24 2.55
CA HIS A 63 -20.66 4.44 1.13
C HIS A 63 -19.51 4.10 0.18
N THR A 64 -18.34 3.80 0.70
CA THR A 64 -17.12 3.60 -0.09
C THR A 64 -16.88 2.11 -0.33
N ARG A 65 -16.67 1.73 -1.59
CA ARG A 65 -16.22 0.38 -1.94
C ARG A 65 -14.75 0.21 -1.64
N CYS A 66 -14.37 -0.96 -1.14
CA CYS A 66 -12.98 -1.29 -0.85
C CYS A 66 -12.45 -2.30 -1.87
N ALA A 67 -11.51 -1.88 -2.69
CA ALA A 67 -10.80 -2.71 -3.65
C ALA A 67 -9.41 -3.06 -3.11
N VAL A 68 -9.00 -4.31 -3.23
CA VAL A 68 -7.69 -4.80 -2.78
C VAL A 68 -6.99 -5.58 -3.87
N ILE A 69 -5.65 -5.56 -3.91
CA ILE A 69 -4.89 -6.29 -4.93
C ILE A 69 -4.72 -7.78 -4.61
N GLY A 70 -4.82 -8.18 -3.36
CA GLY A 70 -4.58 -9.57 -2.98
C GLY A 70 -4.98 -9.91 -1.56
N GLN A 71 -4.91 -11.21 -1.27
CA GLN A 71 -5.44 -11.84 -0.06
C GLN A 71 -4.90 -11.24 1.24
N LYS A 72 -3.59 -10.98 1.35
CA LYS A 72 -2.99 -10.36 2.55
C LYS A 72 -3.54 -8.97 2.85
N THR A 73 -3.84 -8.20 1.80
CA THR A 73 -4.44 -6.87 1.93
C THR A 73 -5.92 -6.99 2.34
N ALA A 74 -6.65 -7.96 1.79
CA ALA A 74 -8.03 -8.25 2.20
C ALA A 74 -8.12 -8.70 3.67
N GLU A 75 -7.20 -9.55 4.11
CA GLU A 75 -7.11 -9.98 5.52
C GLU A 75 -6.85 -8.81 6.45
N LYS A 76 -5.93 -7.92 6.10
CA LYS A 76 -5.66 -6.70 6.87
C LYS A 76 -6.89 -5.79 6.94
N LEU A 77 -7.64 -5.63 5.86
CA LEU A 77 -8.87 -4.85 5.85
C LEU A 77 -9.94 -5.47 6.76
N ARG A 78 -10.01 -6.81 6.79
CA ARG A 78 -10.94 -7.54 7.66
C ARG A 78 -10.64 -7.39 9.15
N GLU A 79 -9.38 -7.16 9.54
CA GLU A 79 -9.02 -6.84 10.93
C GLU A 79 -9.72 -5.56 11.43
N TYR A 80 -10.07 -4.65 10.52
CA TYR A 80 -10.85 -3.44 10.80
C TYR A 80 -12.37 -3.63 10.63
N GLY A 81 -12.82 -4.86 10.43
CA GLY A 81 -14.24 -5.21 10.25
C GLY A 81 -14.80 -4.89 8.87
N ILE A 82 -13.94 -4.65 7.87
CA ILE A 82 -14.33 -4.29 6.50
C ILE A 82 -13.99 -5.46 5.57
N CYS A 83 -14.95 -5.88 4.75
CA CYS A 83 -14.71 -6.85 3.68
C CYS A 83 -14.34 -6.11 2.39
N ALA A 84 -13.43 -6.68 1.60
CA ALA A 84 -13.17 -6.17 0.27
C ALA A 84 -14.36 -6.44 -0.66
N ASP A 85 -14.79 -5.42 -1.40
CA ASP A 85 -15.83 -5.52 -2.43
C ASP A 85 -15.28 -6.03 -3.76
N PHE A 86 -13.99 -5.77 -4.01
CA PHE A 86 -13.29 -6.18 -5.22
C PHE A 86 -11.87 -6.68 -4.91
N MET A 87 -11.50 -7.78 -5.57
CA MET A 87 -10.14 -8.30 -5.62
C MET A 87 -9.92 -8.96 -6.98
N PRO A 88 -8.86 -8.60 -7.73
CA PRO A 88 -8.61 -9.17 -9.05
C PRO A 88 -8.25 -10.65 -8.95
N GLU A 89 -8.54 -11.41 -10.00
CA GLU A 89 -8.14 -12.82 -10.08
C GLU A 89 -6.61 -12.98 -10.15
N HIS A 90 -5.93 -12.04 -10.79
CA HIS A 90 -4.48 -12.03 -10.95
C HIS A 90 -3.87 -10.82 -10.25
N SER A 91 -3.04 -11.06 -9.24
CA SER A 91 -2.41 -10.02 -8.39
C SER A 91 -1.26 -9.29 -9.09
N ASN A 92 -1.49 -8.71 -10.27
CA ASN A 92 -0.54 -7.84 -10.95
C ASN A 92 -1.19 -6.50 -11.33
N SER A 93 -0.36 -5.46 -11.45
CA SER A 93 -0.85 -4.07 -11.64
C SER A 93 -1.56 -3.84 -12.98
N THR A 94 -1.19 -4.58 -14.03
CA THR A 94 -1.78 -4.43 -15.37
C THR A 94 -3.21 -5.01 -15.39
N ASN A 95 -3.38 -6.21 -14.88
CA ASN A 95 -4.68 -6.85 -14.80
C ASN A 95 -5.60 -6.14 -13.79
N LEU A 96 -5.03 -5.66 -12.66
CA LEU A 96 -5.80 -4.90 -11.68
C LEU A 96 -6.56 -3.73 -12.30
N ALA A 97 -5.88 -2.90 -13.11
CA ALA A 97 -6.52 -1.72 -13.70
C ALA A 97 -7.65 -2.10 -14.67
N GLN A 98 -7.45 -3.14 -15.48
CA GLN A 98 -8.45 -3.62 -16.42
C GLN A 98 -9.66 -4.24 -15.70
N GLU A 99 -9.42 -5.16 -14.76
CA GLU A 99 -10.49 -5.82 -13.98
C GLU A 99 -11.24 -4.81 -13.10
N LEU A 100 -10.53 -3.83 -12.51
CA LEU A 100 -11.14 -2.76 -11.73
C LEU A 100 -12.04 -1.88 -12.61
N LYS A 101 -11.60 -1.55 -13.83
CA LYS A 101 -12.43 -0.81 -14.78
C LYS A 101 -13.72 -1.56 -15.10
N GLU A 102 -13.64 -2.85 -15.37
CA GLU A 102 -14.81 -3.69 -15.65
C GLU A 102 -15.76 -3.76 -14.45
N TYR A 103 -15.22 -3.86 -13.24
CA TYR A 103 -15.99 -3.81 -12.00
C TYR A 103 -16.71 -2.46 -11.84
N LEU A 104 -16.01 -1.34 -12.05
CA LEU A 104 -16.62 -0.01 -11.96
C LEU A 104 -17.69 0.22 -13.02
N ASP A 105 -17.47 -0.25 -14.25
CA ASP A 105 -18.45 -0.15 -15.33
C ASP A 105 -19.74 -0.96 -14.99
N GLN A 106 -19.62 -2.00 -14.17
CA GLN A 106 -20.77 -2.76 -13.69
C GLN A 106 -21.49 -2.10 -12.50
N GLU A 107 -20.76 -1.62 -11.52
CA GLU A 107 -21.31 -1.01 -10.31
C GLU A 107 -21.96 0.37 -10.57
N PHE A 108 -21.35 1.17 -11.45
CA PHE A 108 -21.78 2.54 -11.74
C PHE A 108 -22.56 2.70 -13.05
N ARG A 109 -23.27 1.68 -13.51
CA ARG A 109 -24.02 1.63 -14.78
C ARG A 109 -25.12 2.67 -14.96
N GLY A 110 -25.29 3.61 -14.06
CA GLY A 110 -26.39 4.59 -14.10
C GLY A 110 -26.05 5.92 -14.75
N ASP A 111 -24.78 6.30 -14.85
CA ASP A 111 -24.35 7.60 -15.37
C ASP A 111 -23.06 7.47 -16.19
N PRO A 112 -23.17 7.50 -17.53
CA PRO A 112 -21.98 7.38 -18.40
C PRO A 112 -21.02 8.57 -18.33
N PHE A 113 -21.42 9.66 -17.66
CA PHE A 113 -20.59 10.85 -17.47
C PHE A 113 -19.96 10.93 -16.08
N LYS A 114 -20.41 10.09 -15.14
CA LYS A 114 -19.82 10.03 -13.80
C LYS A 114 -18.54 9.23 -13.82
N ARG A 115 -17.43 9.90 -13.59
CA ARG A 115 -16.15 9.23 -13.30
C ARG A 115 -16.12 8.84 -11.83
N ALA A 116 -15.73 7.60 -11.53
CA ALA A 116 -15.56 7.14 -10.15
C ALA A 116 -14.40 7.90 -9.50
N VAL A 117 -14.59 8.34 -8.27
CA VAL A 117 -13.56 8.95 -7.45
C VAL A 117 -12.86 7.85 -6.65
N ILE A 118 -11.61 7.60 -6.95
CA ILE A 118 -10.80 6.58 -6.28
C ILE A 118 -9.74 7.25 -5.42
N TRP A 119 -9.66 6.87 -4.16
CA TRP A 119 -8.50 7.18 -3.32
C TRP A 119 -7.59 5.96 -3.23
N TYR A 120 -6.30 6.22 -3.42
CA TYR A 120 -5.25 5.20 -3.43
C TYR A 120 -4.24 5.45 -2.30
N PRO A 121 -4.48 4.89 -1.08
CA PRO A 121 -3.54 4.94 0.03
C PRO A 121 -2.30 4.08 -0.25
N THR A 122 -1.13 4.70 -0.26
CA THR A 122 0.11 4.03 -0.65
C THR A 122 1.33 4.63 0.06
N ALA A 123 2.51 4.05 -0.18
CA ALA A 123 3.77 4.59 0.29
C ALA A 123 4.11 5.90 -0.43
N LYS A 124 4.66 6.87 0.28
CA LYS A 124 5.14 8.15 -0.28
C LYS A 124 6.14 7.95 -1.43
N ASN A 125 6.98 6.93 -1.32
CA ASN A 125 7.99 6.56 -2.32
C ASN A 125 7.59 5.42 -3.26
N ALA A 126 6.28 5.11 -3.37
CA ALA A 126 5.78 4.16 -4.36
C ALA A 126 5.85 4.74 -5.78
N LYS A 127 6.02 3.86 -6.77
CA LYS A 127 6.01 4.24 -8.19
C LYS A 127 4.59 4.59 -8.64
N ASP A 128 4.45 5.62 -9.49
CA ASP A 128 3.15 6.17 -9.91
C ASP A 128 2.51 5.48 -11.13
N ASN A 129 3.10 4.45 -11.69
CA ASN A 129 2.61 3.78 -12.90
C ASN A 129 1.13 3.34 -12.82
N LEU A 130 0.65 2.98 -11.63
CA LEU A 130 -0.73 2.59 -11.43
C LEU A 130 -1.67 3.81 -11.50
N VAL A 131 -1.28 4.93 -10.92
CA VAL A 131 -2.07 6.17 -10.92
C VAL A 131 -2.31 6.65 -12.35
N ASP A 132 -1.26 6.66 -13.19
CA ASP A 132 -1.37 7.08 -14.59
C ASP A 132 -2.37 6.20 -15.36
N THR A 133 -2.37 4.89 -15.08
CA THR A 133 -3.33 3.97 -15.69
C THR A 133 -4.76 4.22 -15.21
N LEU A 134 -4.95 4.43 -13.91
CA LEU A 134 -6.27 4.70 -13.30
C LEU A 134 -6.86 6.01 -13.82
N LEU A 135 -6.07 7.06 -13.97
CA LEU A 135 -6.50 8.36 -14.47
C LEU A 135 -7.09 8.31 -15.89
N SER A 136 -6.82 7.23 -16.64
CA SER A 136 -7.42 7.06 -17.97
C SER A 136 -8.94 6.82 -17.92
N PHE A 137 -9.50 6.32 -16.81
CA PHE A 137 -10.92 5.98 -16.70
C PHE A 137 -11.61 6.43 -15.40
N CYS A 138 -10.88 6.90 -14.39
CA CYS A 138 -11.43 7.39 -13.14
C CYS A 138 -10.70 8.64 -12.65
N ASP A 139 -11.24 9.30 -11.62
CA ASP A 139 -10.57 10.38 -10.92
C ASP A 139 -9.81 9.78 -9.73
N CYS A 140 -8.50 9.68 -9.84
CA CYS A 140 -7.65 9.02 -8.85
C CYS A 140 -6.86 10.02 -8.01
N GLY A 141 -7.09 10.00 -6.69
CA GLY A 141 -6.32 10.72 -5.69
C GLY A 141 -5.35 9.79 -4.97
N ARG A 142 -4.04 9.99 -5.15
CA ARG A 142 -3.02 9.29 -4.40
C ARG A 142 -2.89 9.85 -2.99
N LEU A 143 -2.92 9.00 -1.97
CA LEU A 143 -2.70 9.36 -0.57
C LEU A 143 -1.40 8.74 -0.06
N ASN A 144 -0.46 9.58 0.33
CA ASN A 144 0.76 9.13 0.98
C ASN A 144 0.47 8.88 2.46
N VAL A 145 0.28 7.63 2.86
CA VAL A 145 -0.10 7.27 4.24
C VAL A 145 1.05 6.68 5.04
N TYR A 146 2.12 6.24 4.38
CA TYR A 146 3.36 5.78 5.02
C TYR A 146 4.58 6.01 4.13
N GLU A 147 5.75 5.87 4.69
CA GLU A 147 7.03 5.95 3.99
C GLU A 147 7.92 4.78 4.40
N ASN A 148 8.61 4.18 3.44
CA ASN A 148 9.68 3.22 3.72
C ASN A 148 10.98 4.02 3.89
N VAL A 149 11.49 4.08 5.10
CA VAL A 149 12.73 4.78 5.42
C VAL A 149 13.85 3.75 5.49
N PRO A 150 14.92 3.88 4.69
CA PRO A 150 16.09 3.04 4.83
C PRO A 150 16.72 3.23 6.20
N CYS A 151 16.91 2.13 6.93
CA CYS A 151 17.64 2.13 8.18
C CYS A 151 18.95 1.36 7.98
N PRO A 152 20.10 2.02 7.92
CA PRO A 152 21.38 1.34 7.81
C PRO A 152 21.63 0.55 9.10
N MET A 153 21.90 -0.73 8.95
CA MET A 153 22.30 -1.61 10.04
C MET A 153 23.67 -2.16 9.73
N GLU A 154 24.63 -1.93 10.62
CA GLU A 154 25.92 -2.61 10.55
C GLU A 154 25.73 -4.07 10.98
N VAL A 155 25.75 -4.98 10.04
CA VAL A 155 25.79 -6.40 10.33
C VAL A 155 27.25 -6.82 10.35
N PRO A 156 27.78 -7.26 11.49
CA PRO A 156 29.11 -7.88 11.50
C PRO A 156 29.03 -9.15 10.65
N VAL A 157 29.71 -9.15 9.51
CA VAL A 157 29.84 -10.34 8.66
C VAL A 157 30.92 -11.22 9.27
N ASP A 158 30.61 -11.82 10.39
CA ASP A 158 31.44 -12.86 10.98
C ASP A 158 30.84 -14.21 10.56
N LYS A 159 31.61 -14.98 9.77
CA LYS A 159 31.18 -16.30 9.30
C LYS A 159 30.92 -17.28 10.44
N ASP A 160 31.44 -17.01 11.62
CA ASP A 160 31.27 -17.83 12.80
C ASP A 160 29.97 -17.52 13.58
N VAL A 161 29.24 -16.49 13.20
CA VAL A 161 28.01 -16.03 13.90
C VAL A 161 26.73 -16.40 13.14
N TYR A 162 26.79 -16.56 11.82
CA TYR A 162 25.60 -16.81 10.98
C TYR A 162 25.82 -17.97 10.02
N ASP A 163 24.92 -18.94 10.05
CA ASP A 163 24.89 -20.05 9.09
C ASP A 163 24.31 -19.62 7.73
N ALA A 164 23.36 -18.64 7.74
CA ALA A 164 22.76 -18.10 6.54
C ALA A 164 22.18 -16.70 6.76
N ILE A 165 22.19 -15.87 5.72
CA ILE A 165 21.53 -14.55 5.69
C ILE A 165 20.52 -14.54 4.54
N PHE A 166 19.24 -14.27 4.86
CA PHE A 166 18.18 -14.18 3.87
C PHE A 166 17.79 -12.72 3.60
N PHE A 167 17.79 -12.33 2.35
CA PHE A 167 17.27 -11.06 1.90
C PHE A 167 15.88 -11.25 1.29
N THR A 168 14.86 -10.62 1.84
CA THR A 168 13.47 -10.73 1.36
C THR A 168 13.12 -9.72 0.29
N SER A 169 13.92 -8.66 0.14
CA SER A 169 13.80 -7.67 -0.92
C SER A 169 15.09 -6.86 -1.09
N PHE A 170 15.27 -6.29 -2.27
CA PHE A 170 16.30 -5.28 -2.52
C PHE A 170 15.63 -3.90 -2.57
N LEU A 171 16.07 -2.98 -1.72
CA LEU A 171 15.80 -1.57 -1.91
C LEU A 171 16.70 -1.09 -3.06
N LYS A 172 16.10 -0.68 -4.17
CA LYS A 172 16.80 -0.02 -5.27
C LYS A 172 16.82 1.47 -5.07
#